data_ec64655e5e50400d400044b89b741f8c
#
_entry.id   ec64655e5e50400d400044b89b741f8c
#
_cell.length_a   1.000
_cell.length_b   1.000
_cell.length_c   1.000
_cell.angle_alpha   90.00
_cell.angle_beta   90.00
_cell.angle_gamma   90.00
#
_symmetry.space_group_name_H-M   'P 1'
#
loop_
_entity.id
_entity.type
_entity.pdbx_description
1 polymer ?
#
loop_
_entity_poly.entity_id
_entity_poly.type
_entity_poly.pdbx_seq_one_letter_code
_entity_poly.pdbx_strand_id
1 'polypeptide(L)'
;MLLMIYSAEMLSQSGNSCEDSILITAGTYNVDGINGETFGSNCTEYDASNGELEWYSYTATQDFLVTISTDYAINDNLDTRFHVYEGTCQDLQCVGGDDDSGDGYLSHGSFYAYTGNTYYIAWDDRWGTETFEFTLEESDPPPPPPFEFTSINVNSTGSERGLVDMNGDGLDDLVSIQASNVNLLVQTEGGFEEINISTDQADYTPSWSMAAADFDRNGYTDLLYGGGSGVTFMRANNDGSGFTEISGNEYVFSQRSNFVDINNDGHLDAFVCHDVQPTVYYINDGDGNLQFFQGPNEDGVVSGIGGVAYELSPYPGEQEGGNYGSVWIDFDNDRDIDLFIAKCRGGNI
;
A
#
# COMPACT_ATOMS: atom_id res chain seq x y z
N MET A 1 35.44 59.50 23.72
CA MET A 1 35.03 58.46 22.77
C MET A 1 34.42 57.33 23.57
N LEU A 2 33.12 57.33 23.75
CA LEU A 2 32.37 56.42 24.62
C LEU A 2 32.07 55.18 23.77
N LEU A 3 32.67 54.06 24.12
CA LEU A 3 32.42 52.77 23.47
C LEU A 3 31.09 52.22 24.05
N MET A 4 30.01 52.30 23.29
CA MET A 4 28.79 51.54 23.63
C MET A 4 29.02 50.07 23.26
N ILE A 5 29.13 49.24 24.29
CA ILE A 5 29.07 47.79 24.13
C ILE A 5 27.58 47.45 24.08
N TYR A 6 27.06 47.11 22.89
CA TYR A 6 25.77 46.42 22.77
C TYR A 6 25.97 44.98 23.24
N SER A 7 25.53 44.63 24.41
CA SER A 7 25.26 43.25 24.77
C SER A 7 23.99 42.82 23.99
N ALA A 8 24.13 42.03 22.98
CA ALA A 8 23.01 41.26 22.50
C ALA A 8 22.62 40.31 23.63
N GLU A 9 21.50 40.60 24.32
CA GLU A 9 20.83 39.57 25.10
C GLU A 9 20.37 38.53 24.09
N MET A 10 21.00 37.34 24.12
CA MET A 10 20.39 36.15 23.51
C MET A 10 19.13 35.87 24.31
N LEU A 11 18.00 36.24 23.75
CA LEU A 11 16.71 35.79 24.26
C LEU A 11 16.78 34.26 24.19
N SER A 12 16.54 33.62 25.34
CA SER A 12 16.36 32.15 25.36
C SER A 12 15.15 31.83 24.48
N GLN A 13 15.36 31.04 23.44
CA GLN A 13 14.28 30.50 22.63
C GLN A 13 13.46 29.59 23.52
N SER A 14 12.12 29.77 23.51
CA SER A 14 11.23 29.06 24.43
C SER A 14 10.62 27.79 23.82
N GLY A 15 10.62 27.66 22.50
CA GLY A 15 9.97 26.55 21.81
C GLY A 15 8.44 26.66 21.70
N ASN A 16 7.85 27.76 22.23
CA ASN A 16 6.40 27.88 22.29
C ASN A 16 5.74 28.29 20.97
N SER A 17 6.51 28.62 19.94
CA SER A 17 6.00 28.93 18.61
C SER A 17 7.06 28.59 17.56
N CYS A 18 6.63 28.45 16.30
CA CYS A 18 7.54 28.24 15.19
C CYS A 18 8.61 29.34 15.09
N GLU A 19 8.23 30.62 15.28
CA GLU A 19 9.17 31.76 15.23
C GLU A 19 10.17 31.77 16.39
N ASP A 20 9.80 31.17 17.53
CA ASP A 20 10.64 31.07 18.73
C ASP A 20 11.14 29.63 18.97
N SER A 21 11.24 28.85 17.89
CA SER A 21 11.70 27.46 17.92
C SER A 21 13.12 27.33 18.44
N ILE A 22 13.39 26.29 19.23
CA ILE A 22 14.71 25.99 19.78
C ILE A 22 15.61 25.47 18.66
N LEU A 23 16.70 26.19 18.38
CA LEU A 23 17.65 25.75 17.36
C LEU A 23 18.45 24.56 17.86
N ILE A 24 18.45 23.46 17.10
CA ILE A 24 19.15 22.21 17.38
C ILE A 24 20.05 21.75 16.22
N THR A 25 20.94 20.84 16.53
CA THR A 25 21.78 20.09 15.56
C THR A 25 21.66 18.61 15.89
N ALA A 26 22.44 17.73 15.21
CA ALA A 26 22.50 16.33 15.63
C ALA A 26 22.86 16.19 17.12
N GLY A 27 22.06 15.41 17.86
CA GLY A 27 22.24 15.23 19.31
C GLY A 27 21.01 14.70 20.01
N THR A 28 21.08 14.70 21.35
CA THR A 28 19.98 14.28 22.25
C THR A 28 19.43 15.50 22.99
N TYR A 29 18.12 15.60 23.09
CA TYR A 29 17.39 16.72 23.64
C TYR A 29 16.28 16.25 24.57
N ASN A 30 15.99 17.05 25.61
CA ASN A 30 14.84 16.85 26.47
C ASN A 30 13.68 17.74 26.04
N VAL A 31 12.49 17.20 26.00
CA VAL A 31 11.24 17.94 25.97
C VAL A 31 10.72 18.03 27.40
N ASP A 32 10.92 19.19 28.04
CA ASP A 32 10.56 19.40 29.46
C ASP A 32 9.08 19.71 29.66
N GLY A 33 8.36 19.99 28.57
CA GLY A 33 6.93 20.24 28.53
C GLY A 33 6.50 20.75 27.17
N ILE A 34 5.27 20.45 26.82
CA ILE A 34 4.62 20.88 25.58
C ILE A 34 3.53 21.87 25.96
N ASN A 35 3.69 23.15 25.60
CA ASN A 35 2.78 24.21 26.05
C ASN A 35 2.71 25.40 25.07
N GLY A 36 3.15 25.19 23.84
CA GLY A 36 3.19 26.23 22.81
C GLY A 36 1.95 26.24 21.90
N GLU A 37 2.03 27.06 20.88
CA GLU A 37 0.92 27.30 19.95
C GLU A 37 0.63 26.09 19.08
N THR A 38 -0.64 25.71 19.00
CA THR A 38 -1.13 24.74 18.02
C THR A 38 -1.13 25.37 16.63
N PHE A 39 -0.26 24.93 15.76
CA PHE A 39 -0.12 25.45 14.40
C PHE A 39 0.39 24.37 13.44
N GLY A 40 0.03 24.48 12.18
CA GLY A 40 0.43 23.52 11.14
C GLY A 40 -0.59 22.39 10.92
N SER A 41 -0.37 21.66 9.85
CA SER A 41 -1.14 20.47 9.52
C SER A 41 -0.58 19.26 10.26
N ASN A 42 -1.44 18.27 10.51
CA ASN A 42 -0.96 16.97 10.97
C ASN A 42 -0.15 16.28 9.85
N CYS A 43 1.08 15.87 10.17
CA CYS A 43 1.99 15.22 9.23
C CYS A 43 2.09 13.70 9.46
N THR A 44 1.23 13.12 10.30
CA THR A 44 1.15 11.67 10.53
C THR A 44 -0.05 11.07 9.80
N GLU A 45 -0.09 9.75 9.67
CA GLU A 45 -1.18 9.04 8.98
C GLU A 45 -2.52 9.10 9.73
N TYR A 46 -2.51 9.42 11.03
CA TYR A 46 -3.72 9.49 11.85
C TYR A 46 -4.37 10.87 11.73
N ASP A 47 -5.64 10.91 11.34
CA ASP A 47 -6.46 12.14 11.19
C ASP A 47 -6.90 12.68 12.56
N ALA A 48 -5.93 13.05 13.39
CA ALA A 48 -6.16 13.68 14.67
C ALA A 48 -5.59 15.11 14.66
N SER A 49 -6.33 16.07 15.20
CA SER A 49 -5.80 17.44 15.36
C SER A 49 -4.57 17.44 16.27
N ASN A 50 -3.60 18.31 15.97
CA ASN A 50 -2.47 18.56 16.85
C ASN A 50 -2.97 19.05 18.20
N GLY A 51 -2.23 18.70 19.27
CA GLY A 51 -2.39 19.29 20.60
C GLY A 51 -1.66 20.64 20.72
N GLU A 52 -1.21 20.99 21.93
CA GLU A 52 -0.20 22.03 22.12
C GLU A 52 1.14 21.52 21.56
N LEU A 53 2.02 22.43 21.13
CA LEU A 53 3.25 22.07 20.43
C LEU A 53 4.48 22.64 21.12
N GLU A 54 5.58 21.88 21.08
CA GLU A 54 6.92 22.35 21.42
C GLU A 54 7.80 22.33 20.18
N TRP A 55 8.37 23.49 19.81
CA TRP A 55 8.98 23.74 18.52
C TRP A 55 10.49 23.75 18.58
N TYR A 56 11.09 23.01 17.66
CA TYR A 56 12.52 22.98 17.37
C TYR A 56 12.77 23.37 15.93
N SER A 57 13.94 23.92 15.63
CA SER A 57 14.40 24.18 14.27
C SER A 57 15.76 23.54 14.03
N TYR A 58 15.92 22.96 12.85
CA TYR A 58 17.14 22.32 12.41
C TYR A 58 17.49 22.85 11.03
N THR A 59 18.75 23.27 10.81
CA THR A 59 19.25 23.70 9.49
C THR A 59 20.31 22.73 9.01
N ALA A 60 20.03 22.09 7.86
CA ALA A 60 20.94 21.10 7.28
C ALA A 60 22.20 21.77 6.71
N THR A 61 23.36 21.28 7.12
CA THR A 61 24.67 21.77 6.65
C THR A 61 25.14 21.08 5.36
N GLN A 62 24.59 19.93 5.05
CA GLN A 62 24.69 19.18 3.80
C GLN A 62 23.42 18.34 3.61
N ASP A 63 23.32 17.60 2.52
CA ASP A 63 22.19 16.71 2.31
C ASP A 63 22.31 15.50 3.26
N PHE A 64 21.27 15.29 4.07
CA PHE A 64 21.18 14.21 5.06
C PHE A 64 19.88 13.42 4.97
N LEU A 65 19.92 12.14 5.33
CA LEU A 65 18.76 11.47 5.89
C LEU A 65 18.79 11.73 7.40
N VAL A 66 17.81 12.50 7.89
CA VAL A 66 17.68 12.83 9.30
C VAL A 66 16.67 11.90 9.94
N THR A 67 17.07 11.26 11.05
CA THR A 67 16.19 10.41 11.86
C THR A 67 15.93 11.08 13.19
N ILE A 68 14.67 11.12 13.58
CA ILE A 68 14.18 11.59 14.89
C ILE A 68 13.60 10.39 15.62
N SER A 69 13.98 10.20 16.88
CA SER A 69 13.54 9.04 17.66
C SER A 69 13.38 9.36 19.14
N THR A 70 12.30 8.85 19.73
CA THR A 70 12.09 8.71 21.18
C THR A 70 12.24 7.27 21.64
N ASP A 71 12.55 6.33 20.73
CA ASP A 71 12.62 4.88 20.97
C ASP A 71 13.83 4.49 21.83
N TYR A 72 13.75 4.84 23.11
CA TYR A 72 14.77 4.56 24.13
C TYR A 72 14.10 4.14 25.45
N ALA A 73 14.77 3.26 26.17
CA ALA A 73 14.29 2.72 27.44
C ALA A 73 13.93 3.77 28.51
N ILE A 74 14.47 4.98 28.43
CA ILE A 74 14.11 6.08 29.35
C ILE A 74 12.67 6.56 29.11
N ASN A 75 12.15 6.37 27.92
CA ASN A 75 10.81 6.78 27.49
C ASN A 75 9.80 5.63 27.52
N ASP A 76 10.18 4.44 28.05
CA ASP A 76 9.27 3.28 28.10
C ASP A 76 7.89 3.63 28.65
N ASN A 77 6.85 3.19 27.95
CA ASN A 77 5.42 3.41 28.23
C ASN A 77 4.92 4.85 28.00
N LEU A 78 5.69 5.70 27.36
CA LEU A 78 5.20 6.99 26.88
C LEU A 78 4.57 6.82 25.49
N ASP A 79 3.75 7.80 25.12
CA ASP A 79 3.11 7.90 23.81
C ASP A 79 3.53 9.26 23.23
N THR A 80 4.28 9.26 22.14
CA THR A 80 4.95 10.45 21.60
C THR A 80 4.63 10.63 20.14
N ARG A 81 4.42 11.90 19.71
CA ARG A 81 4.15 12.21 18.31
C ARG A 81 4.90 13.47 17.89
N PHE A 82 5.48 13.44 16.69
CA PHE A 82 6.13 14.61 16.11
C PHE A 82 5.73 14.86 14.66
N HIS A 83 5.91 16.10 14.25
CA HIS A 83 5.69 16.60 12.91
C HIS A 83 6.94 17.30 12.41
N VAL A 84 7.27 17.19 11.13
CA VAL A 84 8.37 17.90 10.50
C VAL A 84 7.84 18.71 9.33
N TYR A 85 8.20 19.97 9.32
CA TYR A 85 7.78 20.93 8.30
C TYR A 85 8.99 21.58 7.63
N GLU A 86 8.80 21.99 6.38
CA GLU A 86 9.66 22.94 5.68
C GLU A 86 8.88 24.21 5.31
N GLY A 87 9.59 25.25 4.89
CA GLY A 87 8.98 26.52 4.49
C GLY A 87 9.21 27.64 5.50
N THR A 88 8.21 28.50 5.67
CA THR A 88 8.22 29.57 6.66
C THR A 88 7.12 29.36 7.70
N CYS A 89 7.26 29.93 8.86
CA CYS A 89 6.24 29.78 9.92
C CYS A 89 4.83 30.23 9.52
N GLN A 90 4.68 31.02 8.42
CA GLN A 90 3.39 31.41 7.87
C GLN A 90 2.89 30.47 6.77
N ASP A 91 3.76 29.58 6.25
CA ASP A 91 3.43 28.63 5.15
C ASP A 91 4.27 27.37 5.31
N LEU A 92 3.86 26.52 6.25
CA LEU A 92 4.52 25.27 6.61
C LEU A 92 3.96 24.12 5.78
N GLN A 93 4.86 23.32 5.18
CA GLN A 93 4.54 22.13 4.43
C GLN A 93 5.11 20.90 5.14
N CYS A 94 4.29 19.85 5.30
CA CYS A 94 4.75 18.59 5.88
C CYS A 94 5.82 17.92 5.01
N VAL A 95 6.91 17.49 5.62
CA VAL A 95 7.96 16.68 4.98
C VAL A 95 8.24 15.37 5.74
N GLY A 96 7.71 15.22 6.94
CA GLY A 96 7.84 14.03 7.78
C GLY A 96 7.01 14.14 9.04
N GLY A 97 7.02 13.09 9.81
CA GLY A 97 6.34 12.97 11.10
C GLY A 97 6.20 11.52 11.46
N ASP A 98 6.00 11.23 12.71
CA ASP A 98 5.76 9.88 13.20
C ASP A 98 4.97 9.89 14.50
N ASP A 99 4.24 8.79 14.74
CA ASP A 99 3.44 8.55 15.93
C ASP A 99 3.95 7.28 16.63
N ASP A 100 3.76 6.10 16.05
CA ASP A 100 3.90 4.80 16.70
C ASP A 100 4.91 3.85 16.01
N SER A 101 5.92 4.34 15.28
CA SER A 101 6.86 3.46 14.55
C SER A 101 8.02 2.93 15.41
N GLY A 102 8.14 3.35 16.68
CA GLY A 102 9.08 2.80 17.67
C GLY A 102 8.46 1.67 18.49
N ASP A 103 9.16 1.26 19.56
CA ASP A 103 8.62 0.25 20.50
C ASP A 103 7.42 0.82 21.27
N GLY A 104 6.31 0.08 21.27
CA GLY A 104 5.07 0.49 21.93
C GLY A 104 4.37 1.65 21.20
N TYR A 105 4.40 2.84 21.76
CA TYR A 105 3.83 4.08 21.22
C TYR A 105 4.90 5.16 21.08
N LEU A 106 6.17 4.78 20.96
CA LEU A 106 7.27 5.71 20.76
C LEU A 106 7.44 6.05 19.28
N SER A 107 7.86 7.28 19.02
CA SER A 107 8.09 7.76 17.66
C SER A 107 9.49 7.39 17.13
N HIS A 108 9.57 6.99 15.87
CA HIS A 108 10.82 6.74 15.15
C HIS A 108 10.62 7.03 13.64
N GLY A 109 10.96 8.22 13.18
CA GLY A 109 10.73 8.63 11.80
C GLY A 109 11.94 9.30 11.16
N SER A 110 11.99 9.30 9.82
CA SER A 110 13.08 9.90 9.05
C SER A 110 12.56 10.78 7.92
N PHE A 111 13.33 11.82 7.57
CA PHE A 111 13.06 12.69 6.43
C PHE A 111 14.36 13.11 5.72
N TYR A 112 14.24 13.49 4.46
CA TYR A 112 15.38 14.04 3.71
C TYR A 112 15.55 15.53 3.99
N ALA A 113 16.74 15.93 4.43
CA ALA A 113 17.11 17.32 4.66
C ALA A 113 18.15 17.77 3.64
N TYR A 114 17.86 18.88 2.93
CA TYR A 114 18.71 19.42 1.89
C TYR A 114 19.55 20.60 2.38
N THR A 115 20.77 20.70 1.91
CA THR A 115 21.78 21.71 2.27
C THR A 115 21.18 23.12 2.31
N GLY A 116 21.30 23.78 3.47
CA GLY A 116 20.89 25.18 3.67
C GLY A 116 19.39 25.38 3.98
N ASN A 117 18.57 24.33 3.89
CA ASN A 117 17.16 24.41 4.29
C ASN A 117 17.01 24.30 5.79
N THR A 118 16.02 25.01 6.31
CA THR A 118 15.60 24.93 7.72
C THR A 118 14.31 24.11 7.81
N TYR A 119 14.31 23.17 8.74
CA TYR A 119 13.19 22.32 9.07
C TYR A 119 12.69 22.65 10.47
N TYR A 120 11.37 22.65 10.64
CA TYR A 120 10.74 22.86 11.93
C TYR A 120 10.16 21.55 12.42
N ILE A 121 10.54 21.15 13.63
CA ILE A 121 10.14 19.93 14.28
C ILE A 121 9.23 20.32 15.43
N ALA A 122 8.02 19.76 15.47
CA ALA A 122 7.05 20.05 16.51
C ALA A 122 6.61 18.75 17.20
N TRP A 123 6.86 18.66 18.48
CA TRP A 123 6.31 17.62 19.36
C TRP A 123 4.96 18.06 19.87
N ASP A 124 3.96 17.18 19.91
CA ASP A 124 2.64 17.52 20.43
C ASP A 124 2.23 16.68 21.65
N ASP A 125 1.26 17.21 22.41
CA ASP A 125 0.74 16.61 23.63
C ASP A 125 -0.53 15.78 23.40
N ARG A 126 -0.84 15.43 22.15
CA ARG A 126 -2.10 14.76 21.78
C ARG A 126 -2.33 13.46 22.55
N TRP A 127 -1.27 12.71 22.76
CA TRP A 127 -1.32 11.40 23.39
C TRP A 127 -0.64 11.36 24.75
N GLY A 128 0.20 12.34 25.10
CA GLY A 128 0.92 12.40 26.35
C GLY A 128 1.42 13.80 26.68
N THR A 129 1.58 14.10 27.96
CA THR A 129 2.08 15.38 28.48
C THR A 129 3.35 15.22 29.30
N GLU A 130 3.90 14.01 29.36
CA GLU A 130 5.09 13.68 30.11
C GLU A 130 6.34 14.25 29.44
N THR A 131 7.39 14.45 30.24
CA THR A 131 8.71 14.81 29.73
C THR A 131 9.40 13.60 29.13
N PHE A 132 10.13 13.78 28.03
CA PHE A 132 10.83 12.71 27.35
C PHE A 132 12.14 13.19 26.72
N GLU A 133 13.00 12.25 26.33
CA GLU A 133 14.18 12.50 25.51
C GLU A 133 13.93 12.12 24.04
N PHE A 134 14.48 12.90 23.12
CA PHE A 134 14.57 12.50 21.72
C PHE A 134 15.97 12.71 21.17
N THR A 135 16.30 11.98 20.11
CA THR A 135 17.52 12.21 19.34
C THR A 135 17.18 12.72 17.95
N LEU A 136 18.08 13.55 17.43
CA LEU A 136 18.20 13.86 16.00
C LEU A 136 19.54 13.34 15.53
N GLU A 137 19.50 12.39 14.58
CA GLU A 137 20.67 11.79 13.98
C GLU A 137 20.76 12.13 12.49
N GLU A 138 21.95 12.43 12.03
CA GLU A 138 22.27 12.70 10.63
C GLU A 138 23.00 11.50 10.04
N SER A 139 22.57 11.02 8.87
CA SER A 139 23.26 9.99 8.11
C SER A 139 23.34 10.40 6.64
N ASP A 140 24.33 9.85 5.93
CA ASP A 140 24.39 10.04 4.48
C ASP A 140 23.11 9.50 3.85
N PRO A 141 22.47 10.25 2.92
CA PRO A 141 21.30 9.73 2.22
C PRO A 141 21.68 8.46 1.46
N PRO A 142 20.77 7.47 1.35
CA PRO A 142 21.05 6.30 0.54
C PRO A 142 21.37 6.76 -0.89
N PRO A 143 22.27 6.06 -1.59
CA PRO A 143 22.58 6.40 -2.97
C PRO A 143 21.25 6.41 -3.77
N PRO A 144 21.12 7.35 -4.73
CA PRO A 144 19.92 7.37 -5.57
C PRO A 144 19.73 5.99 -6.21
N PRO A 145 18.50 5.54 -6.38
CA PRO A 145 18.24 4.26 -7.03
C PRO A 145 18.94 4.24 -8.39
N PRO A 146 19.46 3.09 -8.83
CA PRO A 146 20.20 2.97 -10.10
C PRO A 146 19.33 3.25 -11.33
N PHE A 147 18.06 3.56 -11.13
CA PHE A 147 17.09 3.87 -12.18
C PHE A 147 16.43 5.22 -11.92
N GLU A 148 16.33 6.01 -12.97
CA GLU A 148 15.49 7.22 -12.97
C GLU A 148 14.06 6.80 -13.29
N PHE A 149 13.10 7.23 -12.46
CA PHE A 149 11.68 7.05 -12.72
C PHE A 149 11.11 8.38 -13.26
N THR A 150 10.41 8.28 -14.37
CA THR A 150 9.65 9.42 -14.91
C THR A 150 8.18 9.23 -14.60
N SER A 151 7.58 10.16 -13.87
CA SER A 151 6.14 10.17 -13.67
C SER A 151 5.44 10.65 -14.94
N ILE A 152 4.50 9.86 -15.42
CA ILE A 152 3.63 10.19 -16.54
C ILE A 152 2.20 10.23 -16.04
N ASN A 153 1.54 11.39 -16.22
CA ASN A 153 0.10 11.48 -15.96
C ASN A 153 -0.66 10.95 -17.18
N VAL A 154 -1.36 9.86 -17.01
CA VAL A 154 -2.27 9.32 -18.03
C VAL A 154 -3.72 9.57 -17.59
N ASN A 155 -4.54 10.04 -18.53
CA ASN A 155 -5.97 10.16 -18.29
C ASN A 155 -6.62 8.84 -18.68
N SER A 156 -7.26 8.17 -17.73
CA SER A 156 -8.05 6.96 -17.97
C SER A 156 -9.51 7.21 -17.63
N THR A 157 -10.40 6.39 -18.19
CA THR A 157 -11.82 6.40 -17.87
C THR A 157 -12.16 5.14 -17.09
N GLY A 158 -12.75 5.27 -15.91
CA GLY A 158 -13.08 4.13 -15.05
C GLY A 158 -12.17 4.00 -13.84
N SER A 159 -12.08 2.80 -13.30
CA SER A 159 -11.20 2.48 -12.18
C SER A 159 -9.99 1.70 -12.71
N GLU A 160 -8.81 2.26 -12.59
CA GLU A 160 -7.54 1.59 -12.93
C GLU A 160 -7.37 0.37 -12.03
N ARG A 161 -6.98 -0.77 -12.62
CA ARG A 161 -6.93 -2.03 -11.86
C ARG A 161 -5.64 -2.80 -12.05
N GLY A 162 -4.97 -2.68 -13.19
CA GLY A 162 -3.75 -3.41 -13.40
C GLY A 162 -2.94 -2.94 -14.60
N LEU A 163 -1.70 -3.38 -14.59
CA LEU A 163 -0.78 -3.30 -15.71
C LEU A 163 -0.64 -4.72 -16.24
N VAL A 164 -0.97 -4.94 -17.50
CA VAL A 164 -1.01 -6.24 -18.16
C VAL A 164 -0.75 -6.04 -19.64
N ASP A 165 0.10 -6.85 -20.23
CA ASP A 165 0.24 -6.93 -21.69
C ASP A 165 -1.05 -7.56 -22.28
N MET A 166 -1.96 -6.70 -22.71
CA MET A 166 -3.27 -7.12 -23.24
C MET A 166 -3.24 -7.49 -24.72
N ASN A 167 -2.23 -7.02 -25.45
CA ASN A 167 -2.13 -7.20 -26.90
C ASN A 167 -0.99 -8.13 -27.32
N GLY A 168 -0.17 -8.61 -26.38
CA GLY A 168 0.92 -9.56 -26.63
C GLY A 168 2.16 -8.92 -27.27
N ASP A 169 2.37 -7.61 -27.12
CA ASP A 169 3.51 -6.91 -27.69
C ASP A 169 4.74 -6.81 -26.75
N GLY A 170 4.60 -7.29 -25.52
CA GLY A 170 5.64 -7.29 -24.48
C GLY A 170 5.73 -6.00 -23.69
N LEU A 171 4.79 -5.05 -23.86
CA LEU A 171 4.65 -3.86 -23.06
C LEU A 171 3.38 -3.96 -22.21
N ASP A 172 3.46 -3.54 -20.96
CA ASP A 172 2.29 -3.55 -20.07
C ASP A 172 1.34 -2.41 -20.41
N ASP A 173 0.07 -2.73 -20.61
CA ASP A 173 -1.04 -1.80 -20.82
C ASP A 173 -1.72 -1.47 -19.51
N LEU A 174 -2.30 -0.28 -19.36
CA LEU A 174 -3.13 0.05 -18.21
C LEU A 174 -4.58 -0.33 -18.47
N VAL A 175 -5.11 -1.23 -17.62
CA VAL A 175 -6.48 -1.70 -17.69
C VAL A 175 -7.36 -0.95 -16.69
N SER A 176 -8.42 -0.32 -17.17
CA SER A 176 -9.43 0.37 -16.37
C SER A 176 -10.81 -0.22 -16.63
N ILE A 177 -11.59 -0.44 -15.58
CA ILE A 177 -12.86 -1.14 -15.63
C ILE A 177 -14.02 -0.22 -15.26
N GLN A 178 -15.09 -0.30 -16.04
CA GLN A 178 -16.42 0.22 -15.73
C GLN A 178 -17.48 -0.90 -15.81
N ALA A 179 -18.71 -0.60 -15.41
CA ALA A 179 -19.78 -1.60 -15.40
C ALA A 179 -20.09 -2.22 -16.77
N SER A 180 -19.86 -1.49 -17.87
CA SER A 180 -20.16 -1.95 -19.24
C SER A 180 -19.05 -1.58 -20.23
N ASN A 181 -17.84 -1.45 -19.72
CA ASN A 181 -16.72 -1.04 -20.55
C ASN A 181 -15.40 -1.49 -19.93
N VAL A 182 -14.49 -1.99 -20.76
CA VAL A 182 -13.06 -2.16 -20.48
C VAL A 182 -12.31 -1.09 -21.26
N ASN A 183 -11.62 -0.21 -20.57
CA ASN A 183 -10.77 0.79 -21.16
C ASN A 183 -9.33 0.36 -21.04
N LEU A 184 -8.62 0.30 -22.15
CA LEU A 184 -7.20 -0.02 -22.25
C LEU A 184 -6.45 1.25 -22.66
N LEU A 185 -5.43 1.59 -21.92
CA LEU A 185 -4.38 2.50 -22.37
C LEU A 185 -3.20 1.63 -22.82
N VAL A 186 -3.19 1.35 -24.10
CA VAL A 186 -2.17 0.49 -24.71
C VAL A 186 -0.86 1.25 -24.81
N GLN A 187 0.19 0.71 -24.20
CA GLN A 187 1.52 1.29 -24.23
C GLN A 187 2.14 1.13 -25.62
N THR A 188 2.74 2.19 -26.12
CA THR A 188 3.43 2.26 -27.38
C THR A 188 4.79 2.95 -27.22
N GLU A 189 5.68 2.90 -28.21
CA GLU A 189 6.95 3.64 -28.19
C GLU A 189 6.76 5.16 -28.01
N GLY A 190 5.58 5.70 -28.35
CA GLY A 190 5.28 7.13 -28.32
C GLY A 190 4.41 7.57 -27.15
N GLY A 191 4.00 6.66 -26.27
CA GLY A 191 3.08 6.93 -25.15
C GLY A 191 1.97 5.90 -25.05
N PHE A 192 0.73 6.35 -24.83
CA PHE A 192 -0.42 5.47 -24.69
C PHE A 192 -1.48 5.76 -25.74
N GLU A 193 -2.08 4.71 -26.29
CA GLU A 193 -3.26 4.78 -27.15
C GLU A 193 -4.47 4.25 -26.36
N GLU A 194 -5.57 5.04 -26.35
CA GLU A 194 -6.79 4.67 -25.64
C GLU A 194 -7.71 3.82 -26.53
N ILE A 195 -8.07 2.62 -26.02
CA ILE A 195 -9.03 1.73 -26.65
C ILE A 195 -10.18 1.48 -25.66
N ASN A 196 -11.39 1.86 -26.05
CA ASN A 196 -12.60 1.62 -25.28
C ASN A 196 -13.39 0.43 -25.86
N ILE A 197 -13.51 -0.63 -25.06
CA ILE A 197 -14.23 -1.83 -25.44
C ILE A 197 -15.55 -1.87 -24.66
N SER A 198 -16.68 -1.73 -25.38
CA SER A 198 -18.00 -1.94 -24.76
C SER A 198 -18.22 -3.42 -24.48
N THR A 199 -18.72 -3.72 -23.28
CA THR A 199 -19.00 -5.08 -22.81
C THR A 199 -20.45 -5.22 -22.42
N ASP A 200 -20.91 -6.46 -22.21
CA ASP A 200 -22.10 -6.68 -21.39
C ASP A 200 -21.90 -6.06 -20.01
N GLN A 201 -23.00 -5.81 -19.32
CA GLN A 201 -22.90 -5.23 -17.97
C GLN A 201 -22.25 -6.27 -17.05
N ALA A 202 -21.12 -5.90 -16.43
CA ALA A 202 -20.48 -6.70 -15.41
C ALA A 202 -21.40 -6.89 -14.21
N ASP A 203 -21.54 -8.12 -13.73
CA ASP A 203 -22.33 -8.43 -12.53
C ASP A 203 -21.75 -7.71 -11.31
N TYR A 204 -20.42 -7.64 -11.22
CA TYR A 204 -19.71 -6.97 -10.14
C TYR A 204 -18.54 -6.14 -10.67
N THR A 205 -18.43 -4.89 -10.22
CA THR A 205 -17.30 -4.03 -10.56
C THR A 205 -16.16 -4.21 -9.59
N PRO A 206 -14.90 -4.04 -10.02
CA PRO A 206 -13.75 -4.25 -9.15
C PRO A 206 -13.66 -3.20 -8.03
N SER A 207 -13.40 -3.68 -6.80
CA SER A 207 -13.10 -2.81 -5.66
C SER A 207 -11.64 -2.95 -5.22
N TRP A 208 -11.11 -4.18 -5.16
CA TRP A 208 -9.79 -4.44 -4.59
C TRP A 208 -8.85 -5.26 -5.45
N SER A 209 -9.34 -6.10 -6.35
CA SER A 209 -8.46 -6.95 -7.14
C SER A 209 -8.92 -7.15 -8.57
N MET A 210 -7.92 -7.41 -9.41
CA MET A 210 -8.06 -7.90 -10.76
C MET A 210 -6.95 -8.91 -11.03
N ALA A 211 -7.26 -9.97 -11.76
CA ALA A 211 -6.30 -10.88 -12.37
C ALA A 211 -6.55 -10.92 -13.87
N ALA A 212 -5.52 -11.21 -14.64
CA ALA A 212 -5.60 -11.29 -16.09
C ALA A 212 -4.74 -12.45 -16.59
N ALA A 213 -5.31 -13.28 -17.46
CA ALA A 213 -4.62 -14.37 -18.15
C ALA A 213 -5.49 -14.92 -19.29
N ASP A 214 -4.91 -15.60 -20.23
CA ASP A 214 -5.62 -16.37 -21.26
C ASP A 214 -5.98 -17.76 -20.66
N PHE A 215 -7.09 -17.83 -19.89
CA PHE A 215 -7.44 -19.07 -19.19
C PHE A 215 -8.10 -20.11 -20.10
N ASP A 216 -8.73 -19.69 -21.20
CA ASP A 216 -9.35 -20.60 -22.16
C ASP A 216 -8.47 -20.92 -23.37
N ARG A 217 -7.23 -20.39 -23.40
CA ARG A 217 -6.22 -20.60 -24.45
C ARG A 217 -6.66 -20.19 -25.84
N ASN A 218 -7.47 -19.16 -25.93
CA ASN A 218 -7.90 -18.62 -27.21
C ASN A 218 -6.88 -17.63 -27.82
N GLY A 219 -5.80 -17.30 -27.09
CA GLY A 219 -4.75 -16.38 -27.49
C GLY A 219 -4.99 -14.93 -27.11
N TYR A 220 -6.04 -14.62 -26.34
CA TYR A 220 -6.39 -13.29 -25.87
C TYR A 220 -6.51 -13.28 -24.34
N THR A 221 -6.07 -12.19 -23.73
CA THR A 221 -6.06 -12.06 -22.27
C THR A 221 -7.46 -11.79 -21.71
N ASP A 222 -7.91 -12.68 -20.83
CA ASP A 222 -9.16 -12.58 -20.08
C ASP A 222 -8.98 -11.83 -18.78
N LEU A 223 -10.08 -11.37 -18.17
CA LEU A 223 -10.08 -10.62 -16.92
C LEU A 223 -10.95 -11.30 -15.85
N LEU A 224 -10.44 -11.33 -14.63
CA LEU A 224 -11.16 -11.69 -13.42
C LEU A 224 -11.06 -10.54 -12.42
N TYR A 225 -12.19 -10.01 -11.99
CA TYR A 225 -12.22 -8.97 -10.99
C TYR A 225 -13.45 -9.07 -10.11
N GLY A 226 -13.45 -8.38 -8.97
CA GLY A 226 -14.57 -8.49 -8.05
C GLY A 226 -14.64 -7.39 -7.01
N GLY A 227 -15.71 -7.44 -6.27
CA GLY A 227 -16.05 -6.50 -5.21
C GLY A 227 -16.61 -7.19 -3.98
N GLY A 228 -17.35 -6.44 -3.17
CA GLY A 228 -17.91 -6.92 -1.91
C GLY A 228 -19.05 -7.92 -2.01
N SER A 229 -19.50 -8.30 -3.23
CA SER A 229 -20.67 -9.17 -3.39
C SER A 229 -20.50 -10.30 -4.40
N GLY A 230 -19.42 -10.31 -5.18
CA GLY A 230 -19.15 -11.33 -6.16
C GLY A 230 -17.96 -11.00 -7.04
N VAL A 231 -17.67 -11.88 -7.99
CA VAL A 231 -16.64 -11.74 -9.00
C VAL A 231 -17.22 -11.74 -10.40
N THR A 232 -16.53 -11.07 -11.32
CA THR A 232 -16.86 -11.03 -12.73
C THR A 232 -15.74 -11.64 -13.54
N PHE A 233 -16.07 -12.58 -14.39
CA PHE A 233 -15.18 -13.09 -15.43
C PHE A 233 -15.57 -12.45 -16.76
N MET A 234 -14.64 -11.72 -17.36
CA MET A 234 -14.73 -11.17 -18.70
C MET A 234 -13.82 -11.96 -19.61
N ARG A 235 -14.40 -12.91 -20.33
CA ARG A 235 -13.68 -13.75 -21.29
C ARG A 235 -13.53 -13.00 -22.60
N ALA A 236 -12.29 -12.87 -23.08
CA ALA A 236 -12.00 -12.30 -24.37
C ALA A 236 -12.58 -13.17 -25.52
N ASN A 237 -13.13 -12.52 -26.53
CA ASN A 237 -13.65 -13.25 -27.69
C ASN A 237 -12.51 -13.84 -28.53
N ASN A 238 -12.75 -14.98 -29.16
CA ASN A 238 -11.79 -15.71 -29.97
C ASN A 238 -11.21 -14.92 -31.18
N ASP A 239 -11.74 -13.76 -31.46
CA ASP A 239 -11.26 -12.86 -32.52
C ASP A 239 -10.68 -11.55 -31.98
N GLY A 240 -10.55 -11.43 -30.66
CA GLY A 240 -10.07 -10.22 -29.98
C GLY A 240 -11.00 -9.01 -30.10
N SER A 241 -12.24 -9.20 -30.57
CA SER A 241 -13.17 -8.07 -30.82
C SER A 241 -13.76 -7.46 -29.56
N GLY A 242 -13.61 -8.10 -28.40
CA GLY A 242 -14.20 -7.66 -27.13
C GLY A 242 -14.25 -8.78 -26.11
N PHE A 243 -15.18 -8.63 -25.16
CA PHE A 243 -15.33 -9.55 -24.03
C PHE A 243 -16.78 -10.04 -23.91
N THR A 244 -16.92 -11.26 -23.40
CA THR A 244 -18.19 -11.86 -23.01
C THR A 244 -18.15 -12.13 -21.51
N GLU A 245 -19.15 -11.61 -20.78
CA GLU A 245 -19.32 -11.85 -19.36
C GLU A 245 -19.86 -13.26 -19.12
N ILE A 246 -19.20 -14.03 -18.23
CA ILE A 246 -19.52 -15.44 -17.94
C ILE A 246 -19.63 -15.76 -16.45
N SER A 247 -19.85 -14.76 -15.60
CA SER A 247 -19.86 -14.91 -14.16
C SER A 247 -21.00 -15.80 -13.65
N GLY A 248 -20.76 -16.42 -12.49
CA GLY A 248 -21.79 -17.11 -11.71
C GLY A 248 -22.55 -16.19 -10.76
N ASN A 249 -23.45 -16.77 -9.97
CA ASN A 249 -24.26 -16.02 -9.00
C ASN A 249 -23.77 -16.21 -7.56
N GLU A 250 -22.53 -16.68 -7.38
CA GLU A 250 -21.94 -16.98 -6.09
C GLU A 250 -21.62 -15.69 -5.32
N TYR A 251 -21.95 -15.69 -4.03
CA TYR A 251 -21.54 -14.60 -3.16
C TYR A 251 -20.04 -14.73 -2.83
N VAL A 252 -19.26 -13.76 -3.24
CA VAL A 252 -17.83 -13.67 -2.93
C VAL A 252 -17.48 -12.25 -2.53
N PHE A 253 -17.05 -12.04 -1.29
CA PHE A 253 -16.42 -10.79 -0.90
C PHE A 253 -14.94 -10.87 -1.30
N SER A 254 -14.63 -10.45 -2.53
CA SER A 254 -13.33 -10.63 -3.16
C SER A 254 -12.29 -9.66 -2.61
N GLN A 255 -11.15 -10.17 -2.15
CA GLN A 255 -9.99 -9.38 -1.72
C GLN A 255 -8.81 -9.51 -2.70
N ARG A 256 -8.41 -10.72 -3.04
CA ARG A 256 -7.35 -11.00 -4.02
C ARG A 256 -7.80 -12.08 -4.98
N SER A 257 -7.57 -11.86 -6.28
CA SER A 257 -7.83 -12.83 -7.33
C SER A 257 -6.53 -13.24 -8.01
N ASN A 258 -6.43 -14.50 -8.40
CA ASN A 258 -5.32 -15.05 -9.15
C ASN A 258 -5.84 -16.01 -10.23
N PHE A 259 -5.15 -16.08 -11.36
CA PHE A 259 -5.18 -17.25 -12.24
C PHE A 259 -3.96 -18.12 -11.95
N VAL A 260 -4.17 -19.41 -11.77
CA VAL A 260 -3.14 -20.38 -11.41
C VAL A 260 -3.63 -21.78 -11.76
N ASP A 261 -2.74 -22.66 -12.20
CA ASP A 261 -3.04 -24.08 -12.41
C ASP A 261 -2.99 -24.79 -11.04
N ILE A 262 -4.15 -24.81 -10.34
CA ILE A 262 -4.26 -25.34 -8.96
C ILE A 262 -4.03 -26.85 -8.94
N ASN A 263 -4.47 -27.54 -9.97
CA ASN A 263 -4.54 -28.99 -10.03
C ASN A 263 -3.42 -29.63 -10.88
N ASN A 264 -2.51 -28.81 -11.39
CA ASN A 264 -1.39 -29.20 -12.24
C ASN A 264 -1.81 -30.01 -13.49
N ASP A 265 -2.97 -29.67 -14.07
CA ASP A 265 -3.48 -30.28 -15.30
C ASP A 265 -3.05 -29.53 -16.57
N GLY A 266 -2.40 -28.39 -16.35
CA GLY A 266 -1.88 -27.53 -17.40
C GLY A 266 -2.87 -26.47 -17.85
N HIS A 267 -4.05 -26.33 -17.26
CA HIS A 267 -5.03 -25.27 -17.52
C HIS A 267 -5.08 -24.28 -16.35
N LEU A 268 -5.30 -23.00 -16.65
CA LEU A 268 -5.40 -22.01 -15.59
C LEU A 268 -6.78 -22.05 -14.94
N ASP A 269 -6.76 -22.28 -13.65
CA ASP A 269 -7.90 -22.15 -12.74
C ASP A 269 -7.96 -20.73 -12.18
N ALA A 270 -9.01 -20.40 -11.43
CA ALA A 270 -9.09 -19.13 -10.70
C ALA A 270 -9.20 -19.35 -9.20
N PHE A 271 -8.50 -18.53 -8.45
CA PHE A 271 -8.50 -18.53 -6.98
C PHE A 271 -8.82 -17.12 -6.45
N VAL A 272 -9.77 -17.04 -5.50
CA VAL A 272 -10.20 -15.74 -4.94
C VAL A 272 -10.24 -15.80 -3.42
N CYS A 273 -9.44 -14.96 -2.77
CA CYS A 273 -9.49 -14.76 -1.33
C CYS A 273 -10.83 -14.13 -0.95
N HIS A 274 -11.55 -14.76 -0.02
CA HIS A 274 -12.83 -14.29 0.49
C HIS A 274 -12.68 -13.67 1.88
N ASP A 275 -13.18 -12.44 2.07
CA ASP A 275 -13.01 -11.72 3.32
C ASP A 275 -13.83 -12.28 4.49
N VAL A 276 -15.06 -12.71 4.25
CA VAL A 276 -16.02 -13.05 5.32
C VAL A 276 -16.48 -14.51 5.33
N GLN A 277 -15.97 -15.31 4.39
CA GLN A 277 -16.30 -16.75 4.26
C GLN A 277 -15.05 -17.50 3.79
N PRO A 278 -15.08 -18.85 3.70
CA PRO A 278 -13.99 -19.60 3.11
C PRO A 278 -13.65 -19.12 1.71
N THR A 279 -12.37 -19.12 1.39
CA THR A 279 -11.83 -18.79 0.06
C THR A 279 -12.49 -19.66 -1.02
N VAL A 280 -12.65 -19.10 -2.20
CA VAL A 280 -13.25 -19.76 -3.35
C VAL A 280 -12.25 -20.01 -4.46
N TYR A 281 -12.51 -21.02 -5.25
CA TYR A 281 -11.73 -21.33 -6.45
C TYR A 281 -12.65 -21.90 -7.53
N TYR A 282 -12.21 -21.79 -8.77
CA TYR A 282 -12.92 -22.20 -9.96
C TYR A 282 -11.99 -23.08 -10.78
N ILE A 283 -12.32 -24.35 -10.90
CA ILE A 283 -11.52 -25.31 -11.66
C ILE A 283 -11.95 -25.28 -13.12
N ASN A 284 -10.97 -25.13 -13.99
CA ASN A 284 -11.13 -25.12 -15.45
C ASN A 284 -11.16 -26.54 -15.98
N ASP A 285 -12.14 -26.86 -16.83
CA ASP A 285 -12.27 -28.20 -17.45
C ASP A 285 -11.38 -28.41 -18.69
N GLY A 286 -10.56 -27.40 -19.01
CA GLY A 286 -9.70 -27.39 -20.19
C GLY A 286 -10.37 -26.86 -21.46
N ASP A 287 -11.67 -26.69 -21.45
CA ASP A 287 -12.47 -26.06 -22.52
C ASP A 287 -12.91 -24.62 -22.15
N GLY A 288 -12.34 -24.05 -21.06
CA GLY A 288 -12.66 -22.71 -20.57
C GLY A 288 -13.95 -22.62 -19.76
N ASN A 289 -14.50 -23.74 -19.29
CA ASN A 289 -15.62 -23.71 -18.36
C ASN A 289 -15.09 -23.82 -16.92
N LEU A 290 -15.50 -22.88 -16.08
CA LEU A 290 -15.05 -22.73 -14.71
C LEU A 290 -16.08 -23.33 -13.74
N GLN A 291 -15.68 -24.35 -12.99
CA GLN A 291 -16.53 -24.97 -11.97
C GLN A 291 -16.22 -24.37 -10.58
N PHE A 292 -17.22 -23.77 -9.95
CA PHE A 292 -17.11 -23.14 -8.62
C PHE A 292 -16.95 -24.15 -7.48
N PHE A 293 -16.06 -23.81 -6.53
CA PHE A 293 -15.88 -24.48 -5.26
C PHE A 293 -15.65 -23.46 -4.14
N GLN A 294 -16.11 -23.77 -2.93
CA GLN A 294 -15.88 -22.91 -1.78
C GLN A 294 -15.46 -23.74 -0.57
N GLY A 295 -14.30 -23.41 -0.02
CA GLY A 295 -13.77 -24.04 1.18
C GLY A 295 -13.49 -25.53 1.01
N PRO A 296 -13.30 -26.23 2.11
CA PRO A 296 -13.34 -27.68 2.08
C PRO A 296 -14.79 -28.13 1.91
N ASN A 297 -15.02 -29.11 1.04
CA ASN A 297 -16.20 -29.95 1.22
C ASN A 297 -16.07 -30.72 2.55
N GLU A 298 -17.15 -31.38 3.01
CA GLU A 298 -17.17 -32.09 4.30
C GLU A 298 -16.03 -33.13 4.45
N ASP A 299 -15.40 -33.52 3.34
CA ASP A 299 -14.31 -34.53 3.28
C ASP A 299 -12.92 -33.88 3.09
N GLY A 300 -12.81 -32.56 2.90
CA GLY A 300 -11.55 -31.87 2.64
C GLY A 300 -10.98 -32.13 1.23
N VAL A 301 -11.75 -32.73 0.35
CA VAL A 301 -11.33 -33.15 -0.98
C VAL A 301 -12.12 -32.40 -2.03
N VAL A 302 -11.42 -31.79 -2.98
CA VAL A 302 -12.03 -31.26 -4.21
C VAL A 302 -11.99 -32.36 -5.26
N SER A 303 -13.16 -32.80 -5.69
CA SER A 303 -13.21 -33.73 -6.81
C SER A 303 -12.93 -32.95 -8.11
N GLY A 304 -11.78 -33.14 -8.69
CA GLY A 304 -11.46 -32.57 -9.99
C GLY A 304 -12.25 -33.21 -11.13
N ILE A 305 -12.28 -32.56 -12.26
CA ILE A 305 -12.81 -33.10 -13.50
C ILE A 305 -11.93 -34.30 -13.91
N GLY A 306 -12.57 -35.40 -14.26
CA GLY A 306 -11.87 -36.66 -14.56
C GLY A 306 -11.61 -37.54 -13.35
N GLY A 307 -12.11 -37.21 -12.17
CA GLY A 307 -12.06 -38.07 -10.98
C GLY A 307 -10.73 -38.06 -10.22
N VAL A 308 -9.89 -37.11 -10.49
CA VAL A 308 -8.70 -36.84 -9.66
C VAL A 308 -9.13 -36.00 -8.46
N ALA A 309 -8.87 -36.49 -7.26
CA ALA A 309 -9.09 -35.73 -6.04
C ALA A 309 -7.92 -34.80 -5.79
N TYR A 310 -8.19 -33.50 -5.56
CA TYR A 310 -7.21 -32.54 -5.10
C TYR A 310 -7.35 -32.37 -3.60
N GLU A 311 -6.29 -32.67 -2.87
CA GLU A 311 -6.19 -32.28 -1.48
C GLU A 311 -5.59 -30.88 -1.41
N LEU A 312 -6.42 -29.86 -1.32
CA LEU A 312 -5.99 -28.58 -0.76
C LEU A 312 -5.98 -28.74 0.76
N SER A 313 -4.95 -29.39 1.30
CA SER A 313 -4.81 -29.63 2.73
C SER A 313 -3.61 -28.88 3.29
N PRO A 314 -3.76 -28.21 4.45
CA PRO A 314 -4.99 -27.92 5.18
C PRO A 314 -5.64 -26.65 4.63
N TYR A 315 -6.85 -26.68 4.20
CA TYR A 315 -7.76 -25.63 3.72
C TYR A 315 -7.13 -24.28 3.36
N PRO A 316 -7.27 -23.78 2.13
CA PRO A 316 -6.79 -22.45 1.74
C PRO A 316 -7.61 -21.37 2.48
N GLY A 317 -7.10 -20.90 3.61
CA GLY A 317 -7.69 -19.82 4.38
C GLY A 317 -8.55 -20.25 5.57
N GLU A 318 -9.00 -19.27 6.33
CA GLU A 318 -9.89 -19.46 7.46
C GLU A 318 -11.32 -19.77 6.99
N GLN A 319 -12.01 -20.67 7.71
CA GLN A 319 -13.43 -20.96 7.45
C GLN A 319 -14.32 -19.73 7.69
N GLU A 320 -13.89 -18.83 8.57
CA GLU A 320 -14.62 -17.61 8.94
C GLU A 320 -14.24 -16.41 8.07
N GLY A 321 -13.37 -16.58 7.06
CA GLY A 321 -12.88 -15.50 6.20
C GLY A 321 -11.65 -14.77 6.75
N GLY A 322 -11.49 -13.51 6.35
CA GLY A 322 -10.31 -12.71 6.68
C GLY A 322 -9.11 -13.02 5.79
N ASN A 323 -9.32 -13.62 4.62
CA ASN A 323 -8.29 -13.96 3.65
C ASN A 323 -8.08 -12.78 2.71
N TYR A 324 -6.92 -12.12 2.80
CA TYR A 324 -6.68 -10.85 2.11
C TYR A 324 -5.76 -10.95 0.91
N GLY A 325 -4.80 -11.84 0.95
CA GLY A 325 -3.85 -12.01 -0.13
C GLY A 325 -3.44 -13.45 -0.33
N SER A 326 -3.10 -13.80 -1.57
CA SER A 326 -2.55 -15.11 -1.93
C SER A 326 -1.34 -14.93 -2.82
N VAL A 327 -0.32 -15.76 -2.58
CA VAL A 327 0.85 -15.91 -3.44
C VAL A 327 0.98 -17.39 -3.76
N TRP A 328 1.16 -17.67 -5.03
CA TRP A 328 1.34 -19.01 -5.59
C TRP A 328 2.75 -19.12 -6.15
N ILE A 329 3.55 -20.00 -5.61
CA ILE A 329 4.96 -20.17 -5.96
C ILE A 329 5.43 -21.56 -5.55
N ASP A 330 6.30 -22.19 -6.32
CA ASP A 330 7.05 -23.38 -5.90
C ASP A 330 8.09 -22.95 -4.84
N PHE A 331 7.68 -23.00 -3.55
CA PHE A 331 8.45 -22.48 -2.43
C PHE A 331 9.62 -23.40 -2.05
N ASP A 332 9.42 -24.73 -2.14
CA ASP A 332 10.43 -25.71 -1.73
C ASP A 332 11.18 -26.36 -2.91
N ASN A 333 10.88 -25.94 -4.15
CA ASN A 333 11.47 -26.41 -5.41
C ASN A 333 11.21 -27.89 -5.70
N ASP A 334 10.04 -28.41 -5.31
CA ASP A 334 9.62 -29.78 -5.62
C ASP A 334 8.86 -29.89 -6.95
N ARG A 335 8.57 -28.75 -7.60
CA ARG A 335 7.92 -28.55 -8.90
C ARG A 335 6.40 -28.62 -8.89
N ASP A 336 5.79 -28.52 -7.74
CA ASP A 336 4.40 -28.14 -7.66
C ASP A 336 4.25 -26.69 -7.14
N ILE A 337 3.06 -26.16 -7.21
CA ILE A 337 2.82 -24.76 -6.81
C ILE A 337 2.25 -24.73 -5.40
N ASP A 338 3.01 -24.13 -4.49
CA ASP A 338 2.59 -23.87 -3.13
C ASP A 338 1.69 -22.63 -3.01
N LEU A 339 0.85 -22.62 -1.99
CA LEU A 339 -0.04 -21.50 -1.67
C LEU A 339 0.32 -20.89 -0.33
N PHE A 340 0.60 -19.59 -0.33
CA PHE A 340 0.67 -18.78 0.88
C PHE A 340 -0.53 -17.83 0.92
N ILE A 341 -1.25 -17.80 2.07
CA ILE A 341 -2.39 -16.89 2.29
C ILE A 341 -2.07 -15.93 3.43
N ALA A 342 -2.12 -14.62 3.13
CA ALA A 342 -2.08 -13.56 4.13
C ALA A 342 -3.48 -13.31 4.68
N LYS A 343 -3.61 -13.27 6.01
CA LYS A 343 -4.87 -13.09 6.72
C LYS A 343 -4.83 -11.85 7.60
N CYS A 344 -5.97 -11.19 7.76
CA CYS A 344 -6.09 -10.07 8.69
C CYS A 344 -6.28 -10.50 10.16
N ARG A 345 -6.55 -11.80 10.40
CA ARG A 345 -6.76 -12.36 11.75
C ARG A 345 -6.05 -13.70 11.86
N GLY A 346 -5.41 -13.96 13.00
CA GLY A 346 -4.63 -15.18 13.20
C GLY A 346 -3.30 -15.19 12.45
N GLY A 347 -2.61 -16.32 12.43
CA GLY A 347 -1.37 -16.51 11.65
C GLY A 347 -1.65 -16.68 10.15
N ASN A 348 -0.71 -16.31 9.31
CA ASN A 348 -0.73 -16.65 7.88
C ASN A 348 -0.55 -18.15 7.68
N ILE A 349 -1.06 -18.69 6.59
CA ILE A 349 -0.95 -20.10 6.17
C ILE A 349 -0.45 -20.21 4.74
#